data_c82a28bbe5deb57deabd31a0c60bfb9a
#
_entry.id   c82a28bbe5deb57deabd31a0c60bfb9a
#
_cell.length_a   1.000
_cell.length_b   1.000
_cell.length_c   1.000
_cell.angle_alpha   90.00
_cell.angle_beta   90.00
_cell.angle_gamma   90.00
#
_symmetry.space_group_name_H-M   'P 1'
#
loop_
_entity.id
_entity.type
_entity.pdbx_description
1 polymer ?
#
loop_
_entity_poly.entity_id
_entity_poly.type
_entity_poly.pdbx_seq_one_letter_code
_entity_poly.pdbx_strand_id
1 'polypeptide(L)'
;MLSVFINAFYFKIHKMSKHLSLRSGNPVLSKSTFSSAVNVTGTMTIEGTVNKTAICLFLLVGTGYLTFDVMNSILLVSCAIGGFIVALITIFKKEWSAITVPIYAVLEGGLLGGISFIYNSMYEGIVSNAVFLTIGILLTLLMAYRSGLIKPTENFKLGIVAATGGIAIVYLINFIIGFFGSGMGIMNIENASLMSVGFSLVVVVIAALNLVLDFDFIEEGAEKGAPKYMEWYGAFGLLVTLIWLYLEILRLLAKLNSRK
;
A
#
# COMPACT_ATOMS: atom_id res chain seq x y z
N MET A 1 27.75 33.94 18.43
CA MET A 1 27.70 33.28 17.13
C MET A 1 26.81 32.02 17.14
N LEU A 2 26.90 31.18 18.16
CA LEU A 2 26.10 29.93 18.24
C LEU A 2 24.59 30.17 18.36
N SER A 3 24.16 31.22 19.06
CA SER A 3 22.73 31.57 19.24
C SER A 3 22.05 32.06 17.97
N VAL A 4 22.80 32.69 17.06
CA VAL A 4 22.29 33.13 15.76
C VAL A 4 22.10 31.95 14.81
N PHE A 5 22.97 30.91 14.87
CA PHE A 5 22.83 29.68 14.11
C PHE A 5 21.65 28.83 14.60
N ILE A 6 21.43 28.74 15.91
CA ILE A 6 20.30 27.99 16.47
C ILE A 6 18.98 28.67 16.11
N ASN A 7 18.88 30.01 16.18
CA ASN A 7 17.69 30.75 15.79
C ASN A 7 17.44 30.69 14.29
N ALA A 8 18.47 30.72 13.45
CA ALA A 8 18.33 30.56 12.00
C ALA A 8 17.89 29.13 11.62
N PHE A 9 18.36 28.12 12.37
CA PHE A 9 17.96 26.72 12.18
C PHE A 9 16.51 26.49 12.64
N TYR A 10 16.10 27.08 13.78
CA TYR A 10 14.72 27.05 14.26
C TYR A 10 13.76 27.79 13.34
N PHE A 11 14.16 28.94 12.77
CA PHE A 11 13.37 29.70 11.82
C PHE A 11 13.24 29.00 10.46
N LYS A 12 14.28 28.26 10.05
CA LYS A 12 14.26 27.47 8.80
C LYS A 12 13.36 26.23 8.95
N ILE A 13 13.32 25.61 10.14
CA ILE A 13 12.40 24.49 10.45
C ILE A 13 10.96 24.98 10.48
N HIS A 14 10.71 26.17 11.07
CA HIS A 14 9.33 26.70 11.18
C HIS A 14 8.78 27.24 9.84
N LYS A 15 9.65 27.57 8.88
CA LYS A 15 9.24 28.03 7.54
C LYS A 15 9.03 26.87 6.54
N MET A 16 9.45 25.64 6.88
CA MET A 16 9.19 24.43 6.09
C MET A 16 7.82 23.81 6.35
N SER A 17 7.06 24.29 7.34
CA SER A 17 5.75 23.72 7.72
C SER A 17 4.55 24.26 6.91
N LYS A 18 4.77 25.01 5.83
CA LYS A 18 3.71 25.47 4.92
C LYS A 18 3.72 24.73 3.60
N HIS A 19 3.94 23.45 3.59
CA HIS A 19 3.71 22.66 2.38
C HIS A 19 2.35 21.99 2.47
N LEU A 20 1.49 22.56 1.67
CA LEU A 20 0.14 22.19 1.34
C LEU A 20 -0.03 20.69 1.18
N SER A 21 -0.80 20.15 2.03
CA SER A 21 -1.53 18.92 2.04
C SER A 21 -2.29 18.69 0.74
N LEU A 22 -1.75 18.02 -0.23
CA LEU A 22 -2.50 17.41 -1.31
C LEU A 22 -2.42 15.89 -1.20
N ARG A 23 -3.54 15.29 -1.38
CA ARG A 23 -4.00 13.93 -1.29
C ARG A 23 -2.94 12.86 -1.57
N SER A 24 -2.76 11.93 -0.64
CA SER A 24 -2.19 10.61 -0.91
C SER A 24 -2.93 9.99 -2.11
N GLY A 25 -2.21 9.32 -3.00
CA GLY A 25 -2.81 8.54 -4.10
C GLY A 25 -3.58 7.32 -3.60
N ASN A 26 -3.40 6.99 -2.35
CA ASN A 26 -4.15 5.97 -1.66
C ASN A 26 -5.51 6.59 -1.20
N PRO A 27 -6.67 6.10 -1.69
CA PRO A 27 -7.99 6.62 -1.33
C PRO A 27 -8.29 6.52 0.16
N VAL A 28 -7.57 5.67 0.89
CA VAL A 28 -7.67 5.49 2.33
C VAL A 28 -7.07 6.67 3.09
N LEU A 29 -6.12 7.41 2.51
CA LEU A 29 -5.36 8.47 3.13
C LEU A 29 -5.70 9.84 2.51
N SER A 30 -6.76 10.50 3.00
CA SER A 30 -7.20 11.84 2.55
C SER A 30 -6.99 12.90 3.63
N LYS A 31 -6.92 14.19 3.25
CA LYS A 31 -6.79 15.34 4.18
C LYS A 31 -7.87 15.45 5.24
N SER A 32 -9.11 15.13 4.87
CA SER A 32 -10.25 15.11 5.80
C SER A 32 -10.09 14.08 6.92
N THR A 33 -9.15 13.15 6.76
CA THR A 33 -8.86 12.09 7.73
C THR A 33 -8.38 12.65 9.08
N PHE A 34 -7.70 13.80 9.10
CA PHE A 34 -7.18 14.41 10.33
C PHE A 34 -8.10 15.48 10.94
N SER A 35 -9.19 15.88 10.28
CA SER A 35 -10.04 16.98 10.76
C SER A 35 -11.00 16.61 11.90
N SER A 36 -11.09 15.32 12.27
CA SER A 36 -11.99 14.85 13.34
C SER A 36 -11.19 14.55 14.62
N ALA A 37 -10.45 15.53 15.13
CA ALA A 37 -9.79 15.40 16.43
C ALA A 37 -10.82 15.52 17.57
N VAL A 38 -11.36 14.39 18.01
CA VAL A 38 -12.10 14.26 19.27
C VAL A 38 -11.13 13.77 20.34
N ASN A 39 -11.24 14.29 21.56
CA ASN A 39 -10.44 13.99 22.76
C ASN A 39 -10.16 12.49 22.95
N VAL A 40 -9.09 12.01 22.37
CA VAL A 40 -8.60 10.64 22.56
C VAL A 40 -7.28 10.73 23.33
N THR A 41 -7.14 9.94 24.38
CA THR A 41 -5.94 9.85 25.21
C THR A 41 -4.73 9.40 24.37
N GLY A 42 -3.86 10.34 24.04
CA GLY A 42 -2.60 10.13 23.31
C GLY A 42 -2.65 10.49 21.81
N THR A 43 -1.49 10.89 21.30
CA THR A 43 -1.28 11.28 19.90
C THR A 43 -0.61 10.17 19.10
N MET A 44 -0.80 10.19 17.80
CA MET A 44 -0.13 9.34 16.83
C MET A 44 1.39 9.58 16.84
N THR A 45 2.15 8.49 16.72
CA THR A 45 3.61 8.53 16.57
C THR A 45 4.03 7.71 15.37
N ILE A 46 5.14 8.08 14.73
CA ILE A 46 5.72 7.30 13.61
C ILE A 46 6.10 5.90 14.12
N GLU A 47 6.77 5.81 15.27
CA GLU A 47 7.17 4.54 15.88
C GLU A 47 5.96 3.63 16.17
N GLY A 48 4.89 4.21 16.73
CA GLY A 48 3.65 3.49 16.97
C GLY A 48 3.03 2.93 15.68
N THR A 49 3.07 3.69 14.59
CA THR A 49 2.58 3.24 13.29
C THR A 49 3.45 2.12 12.71
N VAL A 50 4.79 2.24 12.80
CA VAL A 50 5.73 1.20 12.37
C VAL A 50 5.48 -0.10 13.12
N ASN A 51 5.32 -0.06 14.45
CA ASN A 51 5.03 -1.25 15.26
C ASN A 51 3.72 -1.92 14.84
N LYS A 52 2.66 -1.14 14.59
CA LYS A 52 1.36 -1.67 14.14
C LYS A 52 1.42 -2.24 12.74
N THR A 53 2.18 -1.59 11.86
CA THR A 53 2.44 -2.13 10.51
C THR A 53 3.18 -3.46 10.59
N ALA A 54 4.19 -3.58 11.45
CA ALA A 54 4.94 -4.83 11.65
C ALA A 54 4.01 -5.95 12.19
N ILE A 55 3.14 -5.65 13.15
CA ILE A 55 2.14 -6.62 13.66
C ILE A 55 1.22 -7.08 12.53
N CYS A 56 0.69 -6.14 11.73
CA CYS A 56 -0.21 -6.46 10.63
C CYS A 56 0.49 -7.26 9.52
N LEU A 57 1.74 -6.94 9.20
CA LEU A 57 2.53 -7.71 8.24
C LEU A 57 2.79 -9.14 8.75
N PHE A 58 3.08 -9.29 10.06
CA PHE A 58 3.24 -10.61 10.65
C PHE A 58 1.95 -11.44 10.57
N LEU A 59 0.79 -10.84 10.87
CA LEU A 59 -0.51 -11.49 10.72
C LEU A 59 -0.79 -11.87 9.26
N LEU A 60 -0.55 -10.96 8.32
CA LEU A 60 -0.77 -11.16 6.89
C LEU A 60 0.11 -12.30 6.35
N VAL A 61 1.41 -12.25 6.61
CA VAL A 61 2.35 -13.29 6.15
C VAL A 61 2.07 -14.63 6.86
N GLY A 62 1.79 -14.60 8.16
CA GLY A 62 1.48 -15.80 8.93
C GLY A 62 0.22 -16.50 8.42
N THR A 63 -0.87 -15.77 8.20
CA THR A 63 -2.09 -16.35 7.62
C THR A 63 -1.90 -16.76 6.16
N GLY A 64 -1.15 -15.98 5.38
CA GLY A 64 -0.81 -16.35 4.02
C GLY A 64 -0.03 -17.67 3.93
N TYR A 65 0.92 -17.89 4.85
CA TYR A 65 1.65 -19.15 4.94
C TYR A 65 0.73 -20.33 5.33
N LEU A 66 -0.16 -20.12 6.31
CA LEU A 66 -1.08 -21.16 6.78
C LEU A 66 -2.13 -21.56 5.73
N THR A 67 -2.48 -20.65 4.82
CA THR A 67 -3.48 -20.89 3.76
C THR A 67 -2.86 -21.26 2.42
N PHE A 68 -1.54 -21.24 2.30
CA PHE A 68 -0.83 -21.45 1.03
C PHE A 68 -1.20 -22.79 0.37
N ASP A 69 -1.22 -23.89 1.14
CA ASP A 69 -1.55 -25.22 0.61
C ASP A 69 -3.07 -25.56 0.68
N VAL A 70 -3.86 -24.62 1.22
CA VAL A 70 -5.31 -24.83 1.41
C VAL A 70 -6.07 -24.25 0.21
N MET A 71 -6.05 -24.95 -0.92
CA MET A 71 -6.80 -24.57 -2.12
C MET A 71 -8.30 -24.82 -1.95
N ASN A 72 -9.00 -23.88 -1.30
CA ASN A 72 -10.45 -23.89 -1.17
C ASN A 72 -11.03 -22.59 -1.77
N SER A 73 -11.75 -22.70 -2.90
CA SER A 73 -12.37 -21.57 -3.57
C SER A 73 -13.34 -20.80 -2.66
N ILE A 74 -14.05 -21.50 -1.77
CA ILE A 74 -14.97 -20.86 -0.81
C ILE A 74 -14.18 -20.01 0.16
N LEU A 75 -13.06 -20.50 0.67
CA LEU A 75 -12.19 -19.76 1.60
C LEU A 75 -11.65 -18.50 0.92
N LEU A 76 -11.14 -18.61 -0.32
CA LEU A 76 -10.60 -17.47 -1.07
C LEU A 76 -11.66 -16.39 -1.31
N VAL A 77 -12.84 -16.78 -1.77
CA VAL A 77 -13.95 -15.84 -2.00
C VAL A 77 -14.41 -15.20 -0.69
N SER A 78 -14.48 -15.98 0.40
CA SER A 78 -14.86 -15.46 1.72
C SER A 78 -13.82 -14.46 2.25
N CYS A 79 -12.54 -14.75 2.08
CA CYS A 79 -11.46 -13.83 2.45
C CYS A 79 -11.50 -12.55 1.61
N ALA A 80 -11.71 -12.66 0.30
CA ALA A 80 -11.81 -11.49 -0.59
C ALA A 80 -13.00 -10.59 -0.23
N ILE A 81 -14.19 -11.17 -0.07
CA ILE A 81 -15.40 -10.41 0.29
C ILE A 81 -15.27 -9.84 1.71
N GLY A 82 -14.81 -10.64 2.66
CA GLY A 82 -14.62 -10.23 4.05
C GLY A 82 -13.56 -9.11 4.16
N GLY A 83 -12.43 -9.25 3.49
CA GLY A 83 -11.37 -8.24 3.41
C GLY A 83 -11.90 -6.92 2.84
N PHE A 84 -12.64 -6.99 1.73
CA PHE A 84 -13.25 -5.81 1.11
C PHE A 84 -14.25 -5.11 2.04
N ILE A 85 -15.14 -5.86 2.72
CA ILE A 85 -16.11 -5.29 3.68
C ILE A 85 -15.38 -4.63 4.85
N VAL A 86 -14.37 -5.30 5.42
CA VAL A 86 -13.58 -4.77 6.55
C VAL A 86 -12.79 -3.53 6.12
N ALA A 87 -12.24 -3.50 4.90
CA ALA A 87 -11.59 -2.33 4.34
C ALA A 87 -12.57 -1.14 4.26
N LEU A 88 -13.77 -1.35 3.74
CA LEU A 88 -14.80 -0.30 3.71
C LEU A 88 -15.16 0.19 5.11
N ILE A 89 -15.36 -0.70 6.08
CA ILE A 89 -15.62 -0.32 7.47
C ILE A 89 -14.47 0.53 8.00
N THR A 90 -13.23 0.14 7.78
CA THR A 90 -12.03 0.89 8.22
C THR A 90 -11.96 2.27 7.61
N ILE A 91 -12.29 2.42 6.32
CA ILE A 91 -12.30 3.70 5.60
C ILE A 91 -13.35 4.65 6.18
N PHE A 92 -14.57 4.16 6.45
CA PHE A 92 -15.68 4.97 6.93
C PHE A 92 -15.69 5.17 8.46
N LYS A 93 -15.11 4.22 9.23
CA LYS A 93 -15.05 4.21 10.71
C LYS A 93 -13.60 4.09 11.19
N LYS A 94 -12.83 5.16 11.01
CA LYS A 94 -11.39 5.19 11.31
C LYS A 94 -11.07 4.90 12.77
N GLU A 95 -11.97 5.26 13.69
CA GLU A 95 -11.84 5.01 15.13
C GLU A 95 -11.82 3.51 15.46
N TRP A 96 -12.38 2.67 14.55
CA TRP A 96 -12.40 1.22 14.70
C TRP A 96 -11.14 0.55 14.14
N SER A 97 -10.21 1.32 13.59
CA SER A 97 -9.00 0.79 12.93
C SER A 97 -8.18 -0.15 13.83
N ALA A 98 -8.17 0.07 15.15
CA ALA A 98 -7.47 -0.82 16.09
C ALA A 98 -8.00 -2.28 16.06
N ILE A 99 -9.25 -2.48 15.67
CA ILE A 99 -9.88 -3.81 15.56
C ILE A 99 -9.94 -4.26 14.10
N THR A 100 -10.36 -3.37 13.22
CA THR A 100 -10.61 -3.73 11.81
C THR A 100 -9.33 -4.00 11.03
N VAL A 101 -8.22 -3.31 11.33
CA VAL A 101 -6.97 -3.48 10.57
C VAL A 101 -6.30 -4.84 10.83
N PRO A 102 -6.18 -5.36 12.06
CA PRO A 102 -5.75 -6.73 12.27
C PRO A 102 -6.64 -7.78 11.59
N ILE A 103 -7.96 -7.59 11.61
CA ILE A 103 -8.90 -8.49 10.92
C ILE A 103 -8.68 -8.44 9.41
N TYR A 104 -8.52 -7.24 8.85
CA TYR A 104 -8.16 -7.04 7.44
C TYR A 104 -6.87 -7.78 7.08
N ALA A 105 -5.82 -7.63 7.89
CA ALA A 105 -4.54 -8.29 7.66
C ALA A 105 -4.66 -9.83 7.61
N VAL A 106 -5.48 -10.42 8.50
CA VAL A 106 -5.76 -11.86 8.51
C VAL A 106 -6.52 -12.30 7.27
N LEU A 107 -7.56 -11.57 6.87
CA LEU A 107 -8.38 -11.91 5.70
C LEU A 107 -7.57 -11.77 4.41
N GLU A 108 -6.84 -10.67 4.24
CA GLU A 108 -5.99 -10.47 3.06
C GLU A 108 -4.83 -11.45 3.02
N GLY A 109 -4.24 -11.81 4.17
CA GLY A 109 -3.25 -12.88 4.25
C GLY A 109 -3.81 -14.20 3.74
N GLY A 110 -5.04 -14.57 4.16
CA GLY A 110 -5.73 -15.76 3.67
C GLY A 110 -5.94 -15.74 2.15
N LEU A 111 -6.36 -14.60 1.61
CA LEU A 111 -6.53 -14.41 0.16
C LEU A 111 -5.19 -14.51 -0.57
N LEU A 112 -4.16 -13.82 -0.08
CA LEU A 112 -2.84 -13.81 -0.69
C LEU A 112 -2.16 -15.18 -0.67
N GLY A 113 -2.38 -15.99 0.38
CA GLY A 113 -1.88 -17.37 0.44
C GLY A 113 -2.37 -18.19 -0.74
N GLY A 114 -3.68 -18.19 -1.01
CA GLY A 114 -4.24 -18.91 -2.15
C GLY A 114 -3.83 -18.35 -3.51
N ILE A 115 -3.79 -17.02 -3.68
CA ILE A 115 -3.28 -16.39 -4.90
C ILE A 115 -1.80 -16.80 -5.12
N SER A 116 -0.99 -16.74 -4.09
CA SER A 116 0.42 -17.13 -4.14
C SER A 116 0.60 -18.59 -4.53
N PHE A 117 -0.24 -19.48 -4.01
CA PHE A 117 -0.25 -20.90 -4.40
C PHE A 117 -0.50 -21.07 -5.89
N ILE A 118 -1.50 -20.38 -6.45
CA ILE A 118 -1.82 -20.43 -7.89
C ILE A 118 -0.60 -19.99 -8.72
N TYR A 119 0.03 -18.86 -8.38
CA TYR A 119 1.21 -18.40 -9.10
C TYR A 119 2.41 -19.34 -8.95
N ASN A 120 2.61 -19.91 -7.75
CA ASN A 120 3.72 -20.84 -7.51
C ASN A 120 3.54 -22.16 -8.24
N SER A 121 2.29 -22.61 -8.43
CA SER A 121 1.96 -23.81 -9.22
C SER A 121 2.26 -23.61 -10.71
N MET A 122 2.17 -22.37 -11.21
CA MET A 122 2.52 -22.04 -12.59
C MET A 122 4.03 -21.85 -12.77
N TYR A 123 4.70 -21.22 -11.80
CA TYR A 123 6.11 -20.89 -11.85
C TYR A 123 6.73 -21.06 -10.46
N GLU A 124 7.45 -22.16 -10.27
CA GLU A 124 8.09 -22.50 -8.99
C GLU A 124 9.05 -21.38 -8.53
N GLY A 125 8.94 -21.00 -7.25
CA GLY A 125 9.79 -19.98 -6.63
C GLY A 125 9.39 -18.51 -6.94
N ILE A 126 8.36 -18.27 -7.75
CA ILE A 126 7.91 -16.90 -8.09
C ILE A 126 7.48 -16.11 -6.86
N VAL A 127 6.85 -16.78 -5.89
CA VAL A 127 6.34 -16.17 -4.65
C VAL A 127 7.48 -15.64 -3.79
N SER A 128 8.52 -16.45 -3.58
CA SER A 128 9.70 -16.01 -2.82
C SER A 128 10.36 -14.78 -3.47
N ASN A 129 10.52 -14.80 -4.79
CA ASN A 129 11.07 -13.66 -5.52
C ASN A 129 10.19 -12.40 -5.37
N ALA A 130 8.87 -12.54 -5.45
CA ALA A 130 7.94 -11.41 -5.28
C ALA A 130 8.00 -10.84 -3.86
N VAL A 131 8.04 -11.67 -2.83
CA VAL A 131 8.17 -11.24 -1.42
C VAL A 131 9.49 -10.49 -1.22
N PHE A 132 10.62 -11.04 -1.67
CA PHE A 132 11.91 -10.37 -1.54
C PHE A 132 11.97 -9.04 -2.28
N LEU A 133 11.39 -8.95 -3.48
CA LEU A 133 11.32 -7.71 -4.23
C LEU A 133 10.42 -6.68 -3.53
N THR A 134 9.27 -7.09 -3.02
CA THR A 134 8.34 -6.19 -2.30
C THR A 134 9.02 -5.61 -1.06
N ILE A 135 9.66 -6.45 -0.24
CA ILE A 135 10.39 -6.01 0.96
C ILE A 135 11.59 -5.14 0.56
N GLY A 136 12.34 -5.53 -0.47
CA GLY A 136 13.48 -4.76 -0.97
C GLY A 136 13.07 -3.36 -1.43
N ILE A 137 11.97 -3.23 -2.17
CA ILE A 137 11.42 -1.94 -2.60
C ILE A 137 10.97 -1.10 -1.41
N LEU A 138 10.23 -1.70 -0.46
CA LEU A 138 9.79 -1.02 0.76
C LEU A 138 10.98 -0.42 1.53
N LEU A 139 12.00 -1.23 1.81
CA LEU A 139 13.17 -0.80 2.58
C LEU A 139 13.98 0.27 1.82
N THR A 140 14.16 0.10 0.52
CA THR A 140 14.90 1.06 -0.32
C THR A 140 14.18 2.41 -0.35
N LEU A 141 12.87 2.41 -0.57
CA LEU A 141 12.08 3.66 -0.61
C LEU A 141 11.99 4.30 0.77
N LEU A 142 11.89 3.53 1.85
CA LEU A 142 11.92 4.06 3.21
C LEU A 142 13.27 4.72 3.53
N MET A 143 14.39 4.11 3.13
CA MET A 143 15.72 4.71 3.29
C MET A 143 15.87 5.97 2.44
N ALA A 144 15.42 5.95 1.19
CA ALA A 144 15.48 7.11 0.29
C ALA A 144 14.59 8.28 0.79
N TYR A 145 13.43 7.96 1.38
CA TYR A 145 12.56 8.94 2.03
C TYR A 145 13.22 9.56 3.27
N ARG A 146 13.71 8.72 4.19
CA ARG A 146 14.39 9.18 5.42
C ARG A 146 15.65 9.99 5.16
N SER A 147 16.40 9.66 4.12
CA SER A 147 17.61 10.42 3.74
C SER A 147 17.30 11.74 3.01
N GLY A 148 16.03 12.00 2.69
CA GLY A 148 15.61 13.19 1.96
C GLY A 148 15.98 13.16 0.47
N LEU A 149 16.41 12.01 -0.06
CA LEU A 149 16.66 11.80 -1.49
C LEU A 149 15.36 11.94 -2.30
N ILE A 150 14.26 11.42 -1.75
CA ILE A 150 12.92 11.56 -2.33
C ILE A 150 12.13 12.51 -1.44
N LYS A 151 11.71 13.65 -2.02
CA LYS A 151 10.84 14.62 -1.36
C LYS A 151 9.49 14.64 -2.07
N PRO A 152 8.39 14.29 -1.40
CA PRO A 152 7.07 14.27 -2.00
C PRO A 152 6.54 15.70 -2.18
N THR A 153 7.00 16.36 -3.25
CA THR A 153 6.50 17.68 -3.65
C THR A 153 5.03 17.59 -4.07
N GLU A 154 4.31 18.71 -4.06
CA GLU A 154 2.89 18.75 -4.45
C GLU A 154 2.66 18.21 -5.87
N ASN A 155 3.53 18.58 -6.83
CA ASN A 155 3.45 18.07 -8.20
C ASN A 155 3.72 16.57 -8.28
N PHE A 156 4.66 16.05 -7.48
CA PHE A 156 4.93 14.63 -7.37
C PHE A 156 3.70 13.87 -6.84
N LYS A 157 3.11 14.34 -5.73
CA LYS A 157 1.90 13.76 -5.15
C LYS A 157 0.75 13.73 -6.15
N LEU A 158 0.51 14.87 -6.82
CA LEU A 158 -0.53 14.99 -7.84
C LEU A 158 -0.31 14.01 -9.01
N GLY A 159 0.92 13.89 -9.49
CA GLY A 159 1.27 12.95 -10.56
C GLY A 159 1.02 11.49 -10.19
N ILE A 160 1.43 11.07 -8.99
CA ILE A 160 1.18 9.69 -8.51
C ILE A 160 -0.30 9.42 -8.30
N VAL A 161 -1.05 10.37 -7.72
CA VAL A 161 -2.51 10.26 -7.55
C VAL A 161 -3.22 10.10 -8.89
N ALA A 162 -2.86 10.92 -9.88
CA ALA A 162 -3.45 10.85 -11.22
C ALA A 162 -3.13 9.52 -11.90
N ALA A 163 -1.87 9.06 -11.81
CA ALA A 163 -1.44 7.78 -12.37
C ALA A 163 -2.16 6.59 -11.70
N THR A 164 -2.28 6.60 -10.37
CA THR A 164 -3.02 5.59 -9.61
C THR A 164 -4.49 5.57 -9.99
N GLY A 165 -5.12 6.73 -10.12
CA GLY A 165 -6.49 6.86 -10.58
C GLY A 165 -6.69 6.31 -12.01
N GLY A 166 -5.75 6.59 -12.91
CA GLY A 166 -5.75 6.04 -14.27
C GLY A 166 -5.65 4.50 -14.28
N ILE A 167 -4.75 3.93 -13.47
CA ILE A 167 -4.62 2.47 -13.32
C ILE A 167 -5.92 1.87 -12.75
N ALA A 168 -6.52 2.49 -11.74
CA ALA A 168 -7.77 2.03 -11.14
C ALA A 168 -8.91 2.01 -12.17
N ILE A 169 -9.01 3.03 -13.04
CA ILE A 169 -9.99 3.06 -14.14
C ILE A 169 -9.75 1.91 -15.13
N VAL A 170 -8.50 1.67 -15.53
CA VAL A 170 -8.15 0.55 -16.43
C VAL A 170 -8.53 -0.80 -15.81
N TYR A 171 -8.29 -0.98 -14.51
CA TYR A 171 -8.67 -2.21 -13.80
C TYR A 171 -10.18 -2.37 -13.69
N LEU A 172 -10.91 -1.28 -13.42
CA LEU A 172 -12.38 -1.29 -13.41
C LEU A 172 -12.95 -1.65 -14.78
N ILE A 173 -12.41 -1.06 -15.86
CA ILE A 173 -12.81 -1.40 -17.23
C ILE A 173 -12.53 -2.87 -17.53
N ASN A 174 -11.32 -3.37 -17.17
CA ASN A 174 -10.98 -4.78 -17.34
C ASN A 174 -11.91 -5.71 -16.57
N PHE A 175 -12.27 -5.35 -15.35
CA PHE A 175 -13.22 -6.10 -14.52
C PHE A 175 -14.61 -6.16 -15.18
N ILE A 176 -15.12 -5.01 -15.66
CA ILE A 176 -16.41 -4.94 -16.36
C ILE A 176 -16.39 -5.78 -17.66
N ILE A 177 -15.35 -5.63 -18.49
CA ILE A 177 -15.19 -6.41 -19.72
C ILE A 177 -15.12 -7.91 -19.41
N GLY A 178 -14.49 -8.29 -18.28
CA GLY A 178 -14.39 -9.67 -17.82
C GLY A 178 -15.75 -10.37 -17.63
N PHE A 179 -16.84 -9.63 -17.35
CA PHE A 179 -18.19 -10.20 -17.30
C PHE A 179 -18.75 -10.57 -18.68
N PHE A 180 -18.24 -9.94 -19.74
CA PHE A 180 -18.72 -10.14 -21.12
C PHE A 180 -17.78 -10.97 -21.98
N GLY A 181 -16.58 -11.32 -21.43
CA GLY A 181 -15.59 -12.07 -22.19
C GLY A 181 -14.27 -12.28 -21.42
N SER A 182 -13.16 -12.38 -22.15
CA SER A 182 -11.83 -12.71 -21.58
C SER A 182 -11.07 -11.54 -20.95
N GLY A 183 -11.71 -10.37 -20.78
CA GLY A 183 -11.03 -9.17 -20.31
C GLY A 183 -10.02 -8.57 -21.30
N MET A 184 -9.21 -7.61 -20.85
CA MET A 184 -8.20 -6.97 -21.70
C MET A 184 -6.94 -7.84 -21.78
N GLY A 185 -6.50 -8.16 -23.00
CA GLY A 185 -5.31 -9.00 -23.22
C GLY A 185 -4.03 -8.49 -22.53
N ILE A 186 -3.89 -7.17 -22.31
CA ILE A 186 -2.75 -6.58 -21.61
C ILE A 186 -2.71 -6.97 -20.13
N MET A 187 -3.85 -7.36 -19.55
CA MET A 187 -3.97 -7.82 -18.16
C MET A 187 -3.73 -9.32 -18.00
N ASN A 188 -3.78 -10.08 -19.10
CA ASN A 188 -3.54 -11.52 -19.05
C ASN A 188 -2.09 -11.80 -18.64
N ILE A 189 -1.92 -12.68 -17.64
CA ILE A 189 -0.61 -13.09 -17.11
C ILE A 189 0.19 -13.93 -18.11
N GLU A 190 -0.47 -14.58 -19.05
CA GLU A 190 0.16 -15.35 -20.11
C GLU A 190 0.62 -14.48 -21.29
N ASN A 191 0.18 -13.21 -21.34
CA ASN A 191 0.57 -12.29 -22.40
C ASN A 191 1.97 -11.69 -22.14
N ALA A 192 2.98 -12.33 -22.69
CA ALA A 192 4.38 -11.93 -22.61
C ALA A 192 4.79 -10.86 -23.65
N SER A 193 3.84 -10.20 -24.32
CA SER A 193 4.17 -9.12 -25.25
C SER A 193 4.90 -7.98 -24.54
N LEU A 194 5.79 -7.30 -25.27
CA LEU A 194 6.57 -6.17 -24.73
C LEU A 194 5.65 -5.09 -24.14
N MET A 195 4.51 -4.83 -24.77
CA MET A 195 3.52 -3.86 -24.29
C MET A 195 2.90 -4.31 -22.94
N SER A 196 2.57 -5.58 -22.80
CA SER A 196 1.98 -6.14 -21.57
C SER A 196 2.96 -6.13 -20.40
N VAL A 197 4.22 -6.51 -20.65
CA VAL A 197 5.30 -6.44 -19.64
C VAL A 197 5.60 -4.99 -19.27
N GLY A 198 5.72 -4.09 -20.27
CA GLY A 198 5.95 -2.66 -20.04
C GLY A 198 4.85 -2.02 -19.19
N PHE A 199 3.58 -2.33 -19.49
CA PHE A 199 2.46 -1.87 -18.67
C PHE A 199 2.58 -2.35 -17.22
N SER A 200 2.84 -3.65 -16.98
CA SER A 200 3.02 -4.17 -15.63
C SER A 200 4.19 -3.52 -14.89
N LEU A 201 5.30 -3.25 -15.59
CA LEU A 201 6.44 -2.55 -14.98
C LEU A 201 6.06 -1.12 -14.55
N VAL A 202 5.33 -0.39 -15.39
CA VAL A 202 4.84 0.96 -15.03
C VAL A 202 3.93 0.91 -13.81
N VAL A 203 3.02 -0.07 -13.75
CA VAL A 203 2.13 -0.24 -12.58
C VAL A 203 2.91 -0.56 -11.32
N VAL A 204 3.92 -1.44 -11.37
CA VAL A 204 4.81 -1.72 -10.23
C VAL A 204 5.51 -0.46 -9.75
N VAL A 205 6.04 0.37 -10.67
CA VAL A 205 6.69 1.65 -10.31
C VAL A 205 5.70 2.60 -9.63
N ILE A 206 4.49 2.75 -10.17
CA ILE A 206 3.47 3.62 -9.56
C ILE A 206 3.03 3.09 -8.20
N ALA A 207 2.81 1.77 -8.05
CA ALA A 207 2.49 1.16 -6.76
C ALA A 207 3.60 1.39 -5.72
N ALA A 208 4.87 1.23 -6.14
CA ALA A 208 6.02 1.52 -5.29
C ALA A 208 6.06 3.00 -4.85
N LEU A 209 5.84 3.93 -5.77
CA LEU A 209 5.83 5.36 -5.45
C LEU A 209 4.68 5.78 -4.53
N ASN A 210 3.57 5.04 -4.48
CA ASN A 210 2.53 5.27 -3.48
C ASN A 210 3.02 5.03 -2.04
N LEU A 211 4.00 4.14 -1.79
CA LEU A 211 4.60 3.99 -0.46
C LEU A 211 5.24 5.29 0.03
N VAL A 212 5.83 6.09 -0.86
CA VAL A 212 6.39 7.40 -0.50
C VAL A 212 5.29 8.36 -0.03
N LEU A 213 4.12 8.31 -0.65
CA LEU A 213 2.96 9.11 -0.23
C LEU A 213 2.40 8.62 1.12
N ASP A 214 2.43 7.31 1.36
CA ASP A 214 1.99 6.73 2.63
C ASP A 214 2.94 7.12 3.78
N PHE A 215 4.26 7.15 3.53
CA PHE A 215 5.24 7.63 4.53
C PHE A 215 5.01 9.11 4.86
N ASP A 216 4.84 9.96 3.86
CA ASP A 216 4.58 11.39 4.03
C ASP A 216 3.27 11.64 4.80
N PHE A 217 2.23 10.86 4.52
CA PHE A 217 0.98 10.94 5.25
C PHE A 217 1.13 10.56 6.73
N ILE A 218 1.91 9.52 7.04
CA ILE A 218 2.17 9.08 8.42
C ILE A 218 2.97 10.15 9.18
N GLU A 219 4.00 10.72 8.54
CA GLU A 219 4.82 11.78 9.12
C GLU A 219 3.98 13.04 9.40
N GLU A 220 3.19 13.49 8.41
CA GLU A 220 2.27 14.63 8.55
C GLU A 220 1.23 14.39 9.67
N GLY A 221 0.71 13.16 9.79
CA GLY A 221 -0.22 12.78 10.86
C GLY A 221 0.39 12.85 12.24
N ALA A 222 1.62 12.37 12.40
CA ALA A 222 2.36 12.43 13.65
C ALA A 222 2.73 13.88 14.03
N GLU A 223 3.19 14.70 13.06
CA GLU A 223 3.51 16.11 13.28
C GLU A 223 2.30 16.94 13.70
N LYS A 224 1.12 16.63 13.14
CA LYS A 224 -0.13 17.32 13.48
C LYS A 224 -0.78 16.83 14.76
N GLY A 225 -0.19 15.84 15.45
CA GLY A 225 -0.73 15.28 16.67
C GLY A 225 -2.08 14.56 16.47
N ALA A 226 -2.25 13.84 15.36
CA ALA A 226 -3.44 13.07 15.07
C ALA A 226 -3.77 12.08 16.21
N PRO A 227 -5.03 11.68 16.39
CA PRO A 227 -5.43 10.74 17.44
C PRO A 227 -4.71 9.40 17.36
N LYS A 228 -4.51 8.72 18.49
CA LYS A 228 -3.74 7.47 18.64
C LYS A 228 -4.21 6.34 17.72
N TYR A 229 -5.51 6.23 17.45
CA TYR A 229 -6.05 5.20 16.53
C TYR A 229 -5.55 5.37 15.08
N MET A 230 -5.07 6.56 14.72
CA MET A 230 -4.53 6.83 13.39
C MET A 230 -3.21 6.08 13.10
N GLU A 231 -2.54 5.56 14.12
CA GLU A 231 -1.41 4.64 13.95
C GLU A 231 -1.84 3.34 13.25
N TRP A 232 -3.01 2.79 13.63
CA TRP A 232 -3.59 1.62 12.96
C TRP A 232 -4.08 1.97 11.56
N TYR A 233 -4.67 3.16 11.40
CA TYR A 233 -5.14 3.61 10.10
C TYR A 233 -3.97 3.87 9.12
N GLY A 234 -2.86 4.44 9.58
CA GLY A 234 -1.64 4.56 8.79
C GLY A 234 -1.04 3.21 8.41
N ALA A 235 -1.05 2.25 9.35
CA ALA A 235 -0.65 0.87 9.08
C ALA A 235 -1.55 0.22 8.01
N PHE A 236 -2.87 0.47 8.05
CA PHE A 236 -3.82 0.00 7.04
C PHE A 236 -3.47 0.55 5.64
N GLY A 237 -3.19 1.85 5.52
CA GLY A 237 -2.77 2.44 4.25
C GLY A 237 -1.53 1.75 3.67
N LEU A 238 -0.48 1.59 4.48
CA LEU A 238 0.73 0.87 4.07
C LEU A 238 0.44 -0.57 3.65
N LEU A 239 -0.42 -1.28 4.39
CA LEU A 239 -0.78 -2.66 4.03
C LEU A 239 -1.46 -2.73 2.66
N VAL A 240 -2.44 -1.89 2.40
CA VAL A 240 -3.15 -1.84 1.10
C VAL A 240 -2.16 -1.61 -0.04
N THR A 241 -1.24 -0.67 0.12
CA THR A 241 -0.23 -0.38 -0.91
C THR A 241 0.77 -1.53 -1.08
N LEU A 242 1.21 -2.17 0.01
CA LEU A 242 2.12 -3.32 -0.05
C LEU A 242 1.49 -4.56 -0.69
N ILE A 243 0.21 -4.83 -0.38
CA ILE A 243 -0.55 -5.91 -1.01
C ILE A 243 -0.67 -5.66 -2.50
N TRP A 244 -1.04 -4.45 -2.92
CA TRP A 244 -1.11 -4.09 -4.33
C TRP A 244 0.26 -4.25 -5.01
N LEU A 245 1.32 -3.71 -4.44
CA LEU A 245 2.68 -3.85 -4.96
C LEU A 245 3.09 -5.32 -5.13
N TYR A 246 2.83 -6.16 -4.12
CA TYR A 246 3.11 -7.59 -4.17
C TYR A 246 2.39 -8.29 -5.33
N LEU A 247 1.11 -8.03 -5.49
CA LEU A 247 0.30 -8.61 -6.58
C LEU A 247 0.78 -8.16 -7.96
N GLU A 248 1.19 -6.90 -8.11
CA GLU A 248 1.74 -6.41 -9.38
C GLU A 248 3.12 -7.00 -9.68
N ILE A 249 3.96 -7.20 -8.67
CA ILE A 249 5.24 -7.88 -8.83
C ILE A 249 5.01 -9.34 -9.24
N LEU A 250 4.08 -10.07 -8.60
CA LEU A 250 3.71 -11.42 -9.01
C LEU A 250 3.28 -11.46 -10.47
N ARG A 251 2.40 -10.54 -10.89
CA ARG A 251 1.93 -10.43 -12.27
C ARG A 251 3.07 -10.15 -13.24
N LEU A 252 3.95 -9.22 -12.92
CA LEU A 252 5.12 -8.89 -13.73
C LEU A 252 6.05 -10.09 -13.88
N LEU A 253 6.38 -10.77 -12.78
CA LEU A 253 7.24 -11.94 -12.79
C LEU A 253 6.63 -13.09 -13.59
N ALA A 254 5.31 -13.32 -13.49
CA ALA A 254 4.61 -14.34 -14.28
C ALA A 254 4.74 -14.05 -15.78
N LYS A 255 4.49 -12.81 -16.22
CA LYS A 255 4.66 -12.39 -17.62
C LYS A 255 6.10 -12.54 -18.12
N LEU A 256 7.09 -12.29 -17.26
CA LEU A 256 8.50 -12.49 -17.61
C LEU A 256 8.86 -13.97 -17.74
N ASN A 257 8.27 -14.84 -16.92
CA ASN A 257 8.49 -16.28 -16.98
C ASN A 257 7.75 -16.92 -18.16
N SER A 258 6.55 -16.45 -18.53
CA SER A 258 5.81 -16.93 -19.69
C SER A 258 6.47 -16.59 -21.04
N ARG A 259 7.52 -15.74 -21.02
CA ARG A 259 8.31 -15.39 -22.21
C ARG A 259 9.45 -16.38 -22.49
N LYS A 260 9.82 -17.18 -21.50
CA LYS A 260 10.87 -18.19 -21.62
C LYS A 260 10.31 -19.46 -22.25
#